data_04a7d97deee162fe1bcc61232ddc072b
#
_entry.id   04a7d97deee162fe1bcc61232ddc072b
#
_cell.length_a   1.000
_cell.length_b   1.000
_cell.length_c   1.000
_cell.angle_alpha   90.00
_cell.angle_beta   90.00
_cell.angle_gamma   90.00
#
_symmetry.space_group_name_H-M   'P 1'
#
loop_
_entity.id
_entity.type
_entity.pdbx_description
1 polymer ?
#
loop_
_entity_poly.entity_id
_entity_poly.type
_entity_poly.pdbx_seq_one_letter_code
_entity_poly.pdbx_strand_id
1 'polypeptide(L)'
;MSERSARRRNRESARRNDDREIMVLLTSKIMERTAVFVTVGGLVTTLVTTFIPLWKTLNSDLNEVENWYSGLWHTCVFTEEVGIQCKAFESLMGLPVDLLVSRILMLVSVGTGALAVVVAFPGLQGVDLGSGTRPRMKRGLLIVSGVLSWVSGLTSLAAVSLVAYVTVVEFWDENLPDVVPRWEYGEAMFSGWFSGLFLVIGGSLFFVAVCMADYDVEQTVARLPNTPQEKPRRQHYLKTEVL
;
A
#
# COMPACT_ATOMS: atom_id res chain seq x y z
N MET A 1 -32.67 -38.91 30.67
CA MET A 1 -31.21 -38.72 30.41
C MET A 1 -30.89 -38.01 29.07
N SER A 2 -31.72 -38.13 28.06
CA SER A 2 -31.54 -37.57 26.69
C SER A 2 -31.52 -36.03 26.63
N GLU A 3 -32.42 -35.35 27.32
CA GLU A 3 -32.62 -33.88 27.21
C GLU A 3 -31.46 -33.04 27.79
N ARG A 4 -30.84 -33.50 28.86
CA ARG A 4 -29.65 -32.83 29.45
C ARG A 4 -28.43 -32.95 28.53
N SER A 5 -28.27 -34.06 27.83
CA SER A 5 -27.19 -34.28 26.86
C SER A 5 -27.38 -33.45 25.59
N ALA A 6 -28.61 -33.24 25.12
CA ALA A 6 -28.92 -32.36 23.99
C ALA A 6 -28.67 -30.91 24.34
N ARG A 7 -29.06 -30.43 25.52
CA ARG A 7 -28.79 -29.05 26.01
C ARG A 7 -27.30 -28.78 26.17
N ARG A 8 -26.52 -29.78 26.60
CA ARG A 8 -25.06 -29.67 26.73
C ARG A 8 -24.39 -29.52 25.36
N ARG A 9 -24.76 -30.36 24.39
CA ARG A 9 -24.25 -30.26 23.00
C ARG A 9 -24.59 -28.93 22.34
N ASN A 10 -25.81 -28.42 22.53
CA ASN A 10 -26.18 -27.10 22.00
C ASN A 10 -25.38 -25.97 22.63
N ARG A 11 -25.09 -26.02 23.93
CA ARG A 11 -24.22 -25.01 24.60
C ARG A 11 -22.77 -25.10 24.11
N GLU A 12 -22.25 -26.29 23.87
CA GLU A 12 -20.89 -26.46 23.37
C GLU A 12 -20.76 -26.02 21.89
N SER A 13 -21.80 -26.24 21.08
CA SER A 13 -21.86 -25.74 19.71
C SER A 13 -21.98 -24.21 19.66
N ALA A 14 -22.78 -23.62 20.52
CA ALA A 14 -22.91 -22.16 20.64
C ALA A 14 -21.59 -21.52 21.08
N ARG A 15 -20.89 -22.09 22.07
CA ARG A 15 -19.57 -21.61 22.48
C ARG A 15 -18.54 -21.68 21.35
N ARG A 16 -18.46 -22.80 20.64
CA ARG A 16 -17.53 -22.95 19.51
C ARG A 16 -17.80 -21.95 18.38
N ASN A 17 -19.04 -21.59 18.18
CA ASN A 17 -19.39 -20.58 17.17
C ASN A 17 -18.98 -19.18 17.63
N ASP A 18 -19.19 -18.85 18.92
CA ASP A 18 -18.81 -17.57 19.51
C ASP A 18 -17.28 -17.39 19.48
N ASP A 19 -16.53 -18.44 19.82
CA ASP A 19 -15.05 -18.43 19.74
C ASP A 19 -14.54 -18.24 18.31
N ARG A 20 -15.22 -18.82 17.31
CA ARG A 20 -14.87 -18.62 15.90
C ARG A 20 -15.14 -17.18 15.44
N GLU A 21 -16.27 -16.61 15.79
CA GLU A 21 -16.61 -15.22 15.43
C GLU A 21 -15.60 -14.25 16.03
N ILE A 22 -15.24 -14.43 17.30
CA ILE A 22 -14.22 -13.62 17.97
C ILE A 22 -12.86 -13.75 17.26
N MET A 23 -12.48 -14.98 16.86
CA MET A 23 -11.22 -15.23 16.16
C MET A 23 -11.18 -14.54 14.78
N VAL A 24 -12.25 -14.60 14.00
CA VAL A 24 -12.33 -13.97 12.66
C VAL A 24 -12.27 -12.46 12.80
N LEU A 25 -13.00 -11.86 13.74
CA LEU A 25 -12.96 -10.42 14.01
C LEU A 25 -11.57 -9.94 14.45
N LEU A 26 -10.90 -10.71 15.31
CA LEU A 26 -9.53 -10.40 15.72
C LEU A 26 -8.56 -10.48 14.55
N THR A 27 -8.68 -11.51 13.71
CA THR A 27 -7.84 -11.71 12.53
C THR A 27 -8.04 -10.57 11.53
N SER A 28 -9.28 -10.16 11.24
CA SER A 28 -9.58 -9.03 10.36
C SER A 28 -8.96 -7.72 10.86
N LYS A 29 -9.07 -7.42 12.16
CA LYS A 29 -8.44 -6.23 12.78
C LYS A 29 -6.91 -6.26 12.69
N ILE A 30 -6.31 -7.43 12.90
CA ILE A 30 -4.85 -7.60 12.79
C ILE A 30 -4.44 -7.37 11.34
N MET A 31 -5.16 -7.93 10.37
CA MET A 31 -4.88 -7.76 8.93
C MET A 31 -4.97 -6.30 8.49
N GLU A 32 -5.98 -5.54 8.94
CA GLU A 32 -6.10 -4.10 8.67
C GLU A 32 -4.88 -3.31 9.19
N ARG A 33 -4.49 -3.56 10.44
CA ARG A 33 -3.33 -2.90 11.06
C ARG A 33 -2.03 -3.27 10.37
N THR A 34 -1.85 -4.54 10.03
CA THR A 34 -0.68 -5.02 9.29
C THR A 34 -0.62 -4.39 7.90
N ALA A 35 -1.76 -4.27 7.20
CA ALA A 35 -1.84 -3.61 5.91
C ALA A 35 -1.38 -2.14 5.98
N VAL A 36 -1.85 -1.38 6.97
CA VAL A 36 -1.41 0.00 7.19
C VAL A 36 0.08 0.07 7.49
N PHE A 37 0.57 -0.79 8.39
CA PHE A 37 1.98 -0.81 8.75
C PHE A 37 2.90 -1.10 7.56
N VAL A 38 2.55 -2.10 6.74
CA VAL A 38 3.30 -2.45 5.53
C VAL A 38 3.24 -1.32 4.49
N THR A 39 2.08 -0.69 4.31
CA THR A 39 1.91 0.43 3.37
C THR A 39 2.72 1.66 3.83
N VAL A 40 2.72 1.98 5.11
CA VAL A 40 3.54 3.08 5.66
C VAL A 40 5.02 2.78 5.51
N GLY A 41 5.45 1.55 5.80
CA GLY A 41 6.83 1.10 5.58
C GLY A 41 7.25 1.24 4.12
N GLY A 42 6.41 0.79 3.19
CA GLY A 42 6.62 0.95 1.75
C GLY A 42 6.70 2.43 1.34
N LEU A 43 5.81 3.28 1.84
CA LEU A 43 5.82 4.71 1.56
C LEU A 43 7.09 5.41 2.06
N VAL A 44 7.51 5.12 3.29
CA VAL A 44 8.76 5.66 3.86
C VAL A 44 9.96 5.24 3.01
N THR A 45 10.02 3.96 2.62
CA THR A 45 11.10 3.46 1.75
C THR A 45 11.06 4.14 0.38
N THR A 46 9.86 4.36 -0.22
CA THR A 46 9.71 5.09 -1.48
C THR A 46 10.21 6.53 -1.36
N LEU A 47 9.90 7.23 -0.25
CA LEU A 47 10.41 8.57 0.02
C LEU A 47 11.93 8.58 0.09
N VAL A 48 12.51 7.67 0.87
CA VAL A 48 13.97 7.54 0.99
C VAL A 48 14.60 7.29 -0.37
N THR A 49 14.09 6.32 -1.14
CA THR A 49 14.57 6.01 -2.50
C THR A 49 14.48 7.22 -3.44
N THR A 50 13.43 8.04 -3.33
CA THR A 50 13.23 9.21 -4.19
C THR A 50 14.32 10.27 -3.99
N PHE A 51 14.80 10.45 -2.76
CA PHE A 51 15.76 11.53 -2.43
C PHE A 51 17.21 11.08 -2.33
N ILE A 52 17.48 9.79 -2.18
CA ILE A 52 18.86 9.27 -2.15
C ILE A 52 19.52 9.43 -3.54
N PRO A 53 20.76 9.95 -3.62
CA PRO A 53 21.49 10.14 -4.88
C PRO A 53 22.25 8.87 -5.33
N LEU A 54 21.76 7.68 -5.02
CA LEU A 54 22.41 6.40 -5.30
C LEU A 54 21.63 5.54 -6.33
N TRP A 55 21.07 6.19 -7.37
CA TRP A 55 20.34 5.49 -8.41
C TRP A 55 21.26 4.85 -9.44
N LYS A 56 22.29 5.57 -9.86
CA LYS A 56 23.33 5.10 -10.78
C LYS A 56 24.68 5.37 -10.12
N THR A 57 25.61 4.44 -10.23
CA THR A 57 27.01 4.58 -9.82
C THR A 57 27.90 4.43 -11.03
N LEU A 58 28.95 5.27 -11.12
CA LEU A 58 29.90 5.13 -12.21
C LEU A 58 30.91 4.04 -11.85
N ASN A 59 31.10 3.09 -12.77
CA ASN A 59 32.14 2.06 -12.59
C ASN A 59 33.51 2.72 -12.66
N SER A 60 34.27 2.63 -11.57
CA SER A 60 35.54 3.33 -11.39
C SER A 60 36.77 2.47 -11.70
N ASP A 61 36.62 1.38 -12.45
CA ASP A 61 37.78 0.52 -12.80
C ASP A 61 38.91 1.27 -13.50
N LEU A 62 38.62 2.48 -14.02
CA LEU A 62 39.58 3.36 -14.70
C LEU A 62 40.01 4.59 -13.90
N ASN A 63 39.35 4.90 -12.76
CA ASN A 63 39.62 6.10 -11.97
C ASN A 63 39.46 5.80 -10.47
N GLU A 64 40.53 5.40 -9.82
CA GLU A 64 40.53 5.11 -8.36
C GLU A 64 40.28 6.34 -7.47
N VAL A 65 40.26 7.55 -8.02
CA VAL A 65 40.29 8.81 -7.26
C VAL A 65 38.91 9.43 -7.05
N GLU A 66 37.93 9.14 -7.92
CA GLU A 66 36.61 9.81 -7.88
C GLU A 66 35.46 8.80 -8.07
N ASN A 67 34.59 8.70 -7.07
CA ASN A 67 33.35 7.93 -7.17
C ASN A 67 32.18 8.85 -7.49
N TRP A 68 31.53 8.63 -8.65
CA TRP A 68 30.37 9.40 -9.09
C TRP A 68 29.08 8.66 -8.80
N TYR A 69 28.14 9.39 -8.19
CA TYR A 69 26.79 8.89 -7.89
C TYR A 69 25.76 9.81 -8.54
N SER A 70 24.80 9.24 -9.22
CA SER A 70 23.68 9.97 -9.82
C SER A 70 22.37 9.53 -9.22
N GLY A 71 21.60 10.48 -8.69
CA GLY A 71 20.23 10.26 -8.21
C GLY A 71 19.21 10.98 -9.10
N LEU A 72 17.96 10.96 -8.66
CA LEU A 72 16.90 11.68 -9.37
C LEU A 72 17.07 13.20 -9.31
N TRP A 73 17.64 13.77 -8.23
CA TRP A 73 17.69 15.21 -7.97
C TRP A 73 19.09 15.81 -8.03
N HIS A 74 20.08 15.03 -7.67
CA HIS A 74 21.46 15.47 -7.51
C HIS A 74 22.41 14.46 -8.12
N THR A 75 23.52 14.95 -8.64
CA THR A 75 24.72 14.16 -8.93
C THR A 75 25.75 14.49 -7.86
N CYS A 76 26.34 13.48 -7.26
CA CYS A 76 27.34 13.62 -6.21
C CYS A 76 28.67 12.99 -6.65
N VAL A 77 29.75 13.62 -6.28
CA VAL A 77 31.12 13.14 -6.48
C VAL A 77 31.76 12.98 -5.11
N PHE A 78 32.33 11.83 -4.87
CA PHE A 78 33.15 11.57 -3.69
C PHE A 78 34.62 11.65 -4.09
N THR A 79 35.36 12.56 -3.46
CA THR A 79 36.82 12.69 -3.60
C THR A 79 37.44 12.53 -2.22
N GLU A 80 38.55 11.81 -2.10
CA GLU A 80 39.20 11.57 -0.80
C GLU A 80 39.67 12.86 -0.11
N GLU A 81 40.05 13.88 -0.90
CA GLU A 81 40.56 15.16 -0.37
C GLU A 81 39.48 16.11 0.16
N VAL A 82 38.29 16.12 -0.46
CA VAL A 82 37.25 17.16 -0.21
C VAL A 82 35.95 16.54 0.31
N GLY A 83 35.79 15.20 0.27
CA GLY A 83 34.60 14.49 0.66
C GLY A 83 33.52 14.51 -0.41
N ILE A 84 32.25 14.38 0.01
CA ILE A 84 31.08 14.30 -0.89
C ILE A 84 30.68 15.72 -1.32
N GLN A 85 30.68 15.97 -2.62
CA GLN A 85 30.15 17.18 -3.23
C GLN A 85 28.95 16.84 -4.10
N CYS A 86 27.77 17.41 -3.80
CA CYS A 86 26.56 17.18 -4.57
C CYS A 86 26.15 18.46 -5.33
N LYS A 87 25.84 18.30 -6.61
CA LYS A 87 25.32 19.35 -7.47
C LYS A 87 23.88 18.99 -7.90
N ALA A 88 22.94 19.92 -7.65
CA ALA A 88 21.58 19.77 -8.17
C ALA A 88 21.57 19.97 -9.70
N PHE A 89 20.66 19.29 -10.39
CA PHE A 89 20.46 19.52 -11.82
C PHE A 89 19.86 20.92 -12.05
N GLU A 90 20.54 21.75 -12.80
CA GLU A 90 20.16 23.15 -13.02
C GLU A 90 18.98 23.33 -13.99
N SER A 91 18.73 22.34 -14.88
CA SER A 91 17.69 22.42 -15.88
C SER A 91 16.91 21.12 -15.99
N LEU A 92 15.58 21.20 -16.07
CA LEU A 92 14.72 20.05 -16.35
C LEU A 92 14.86 19.56 -17.80
N MET A 93 15.20 20.46 -18.75
CA MET A 93 15.36 20.11 -20.16
C MET A 93 16.73 19.47 -20.47
N GLY A 94 17.72 19.66 -19.61
CA GLY A 94 19.03 19.02 -19.75
C GLY A 94 19.12 17.62 -19.17
N LEU A 95 18.02 17.11 -18.57
CA LEU A 95 17.98 15.78 -18.01
C LEU A 95 17.71 14.71 -19.08
N PRO A 96 18.34 13.54 -18.94
CA PRO A 96 17.92 12.35 -19.69
C PRO A 96 16.44 12.07 -19.47
N VAL A 97 15.74 11.65 -20.52
CA VAL A 97 14.28 11.42 -20.50
C VAL A 97 13.87 10.35 -19.46
N ASP A 98 14.71 9.33 -19.27
CA ASP A 98 14.52 8.27 -18.28
C ASP A 98 14.44 8.82 -16.85
N LEU A 99 15.36 9.71 -16.48
CA LEU A 99 15.35 10.36 -15.16
C LEU A 99 14.16 11.33 -14.98
N LEU A 100 13.80 12.07 -16.04
CA LEU A 100 12.65 12.98 -15.99
C LEU A 100 11.33 12.21 -15.76
N VAL A 101 11.10 11.17 -16.54
CA VAL A 101 9.91 10.32 -16.42
C VAL A 101 9.88 9.64 -15.04
N SER A 102 11.02 9.12 -14.59
CA SER A 102 11.12 8.46 -13.29
C SER A 102 10.87 9.43 -12.12
N ARG A 103 11.29 10.70 -12.21
CA ARG A 103 10.91 11.73 -11.22
C ARG A 103 9.39 11.87 -11.10
N ILE A 104 8.70 12.01 -12.24
CA ILE A 104 7.25 12.17 -12.26
C ILE A 104 6.57 10.94 -11.67
N LEU A 105 6.98 9.74 -12.07
CA LEU A 105 6.43 8.48 -11.56
C LEU A 105 6.66 8.32 -10.05
N MET A 106 7.85 8.66 -9.55
CA MET A 106 8.13 8.59 -8.10
C MET A 106 7.32 9.60 -7.30
N LEU A 107 7.13 10.82 -7.81
CA LEU A 107 6.26 11.82 -7.17
C LEU A 107 4.79 11.36 -7.15
N VAL A 108 4.30 10.79 -8.24
CA VAL A 108 2.95 10.19 -8.30
C VAL A 108 2.84 9.04 -7.31
N SER A 109 3.86 8.17 -7.23
CA SER A 109 3.90 7.07 -6.26
C SER A 109 3.81 7.59 -4.81
N VAL A 110 4.65 8.54 -4.44
CA VAL A 110 4.65 9.15 -3.09
C VAL A 110 3.30 9.81 -2.79
N GLY A 111 2.75 10.59 -3.74
CA GLY A 111 1.47 11.27 -3.58
C GLY A 111 0.29 10.30 -3.40
N THR A 112 0.19 9.28 -4.24
CA THR A 112 -0.87 8.26 -4.15
C THR A 112 -0.71 7.37 -2.93
N GLY A 113 0.53 7.03 -2.54
CA GLY A 113 0.82 6.28 -1.32
C GLY A 113 0.48 7.05 -0.05
N ALA A 114 0.80 8.33 0.01
CA ALA A 114 0.41 9.21 1.12
C ALA A 114 -1.11 9.32 1.23
N LEU A 115 -1.80 9.51 0.10
CA LEU A 115 -3.26 9.55 0.05
C LEU A 115 -3.88 8.21 0.49
N ALA A 116 -3.29 7.08 0.11
CA ALA A 116 -3.73 5.75 0.55
C ALA A 116 -3.71 5.63 2.08
N VAL A 117 -2.62 6.07 2.73
CA VAL A 117 -2.49 6.05 4.19
C VAL A 117 -3.52 6.96 4.85
N VAL A 118 -3.70 8.19 4.34
CA VAL A 118 -4.69 9.15 4.87
C VAL A 118 -6.11 8.60 4.77
N VAL A 119 -6.47 7.96 3.64
CA VAL A 119 -7.78 7.37 3.41
C VAL A 119 -8.00 6.09 4.23
N ALA A 120 -6.93 5.31 4.51
CA ALA A 120 -7.01 4.11 5.33
C ALA A 120 -7.37 4.44 6.78
N PHE A 121 -6.86 5.55 7.33
CA PHE A 121 -6.99 5.88 8.76
C PHE A 121 -8.44 5.90 9.27
N PRO A 122 -9.40 6.63 8.61
CA PRO A 122 -10.81 6.62 9.00
C PRO A 122 -11.52 5.29 8.68
N GLY A 123 -10.94 4.45 7.79
CA GLY A 123 -11.46 3.13 7.46
C GLY A 123 -11.20 2.07 8.53
N LEU A 124 -10.20 2.26 9.40
CA LEU A 124 -9.79 1.30 10.42
C LEU A 124 -10.92 1.00 11.43
N GLN A 125 -11.07 -0.28 11.75
CA GLN A 125 -11.96 -0.70 12.83
C GLN A 125 -11.38 -0.25 14.18
N GLY A 126 -12.15 0.57 14.91
CA GLY A 126 -11.76 1.12 16.21
C GLY A 126 -11.39 2.60 16.19
N VAL A 127 -11.36 3.24 15.01
CA VAL A 127 -11.28 4.70 14.89
C VAL A 127 -12.68 5.24 14.63
N ASP A 128 -13.29 5.86 15.66
CA ASP A 128 -14.59 6.51 15.55
C ASP A 128 -14.39 8.01 15.35
N LEU A 129 -14.51 8.48 14.12
CA LEU A 129 -14.49 9.90 13.76
C LEU A 129 -15.87 10.58 13.97
N GLY A 130 -16.56 10.31 15.08
CA GLY A 130 -17.85 10.88 15.39
C GLY A 130 -19.05 9.97 15.05
N SER A 131 -20.18 10.26 15.67
CA SER A 131 -21.38 9.43 15.64
C SER A 131 -21.93 9.30 14.22
N GLY A 132 -21.75 8.16 13.58
CA GLY A 132 -22.48 7.84 12.36
C GLY A 132 -21.70 7.29 11.17
N THR A 133 -20.41 6.96 11.30
CA THR A 133 -19.68 6.33 10.18
C THR A 133 -20.26 4.95 9.91
N ARG A 134 -21.04 4.83 8.84
CA ARG A 134 -21.69 3.57 8.46
C ARG A 134 -20.65 2.52 8.11
N PRO A 135 -20.83 1.23 8.49
CA PRO A 135 -19.87 0.16 8.19
C PRO A 135 -19.57 0.03 6.70
N ARG A 136 -20.53 0.30 5.83
CA ARG A 136 -20.33 0.34 4.37
C ARG A 136 -19.33 1.42 3.92
N MET A 137 -19.28 2.56 4.62
CA MET A 137 -18.35 3.64 4.28
C MET A 137 -16.92 3.27 4.69
N LYS A 138 -16.71 2.68 5.87
CA LYS A 138 -15.39 2.19 6.32
C LYS A 138 -14.82 1.17 5.33
N ARG A 139 -15.65 0.23 4.89
CA ARG A 139 -15.28 -0.74 3.86
C ARG A 139 -14.86 -0.08 2.56
N GLY A 140 -15.64 0.87 2.06
CA GLY A 140 -15.31 1.63 0.85
C GLY A 140 -13.97 2.35 0.95
N LEU A 141 -13.67 2.95 2.11
CA LEU A 141 -12.39 3.62 2.36
C LEU A 141 -11.19 2.66 2.32
N LEU A 142 -11.32 1.45 2.90
CA LEU A 142 -10.27 0.44 2.84
C LEU A 142 -10.03 -0.07 1.41
N ILE A 143 -11.09 -0.26 0.61
CA ILE A 143 -10.96 -0.63 -0.80
C ILE A 143 -10.23 0.46 -1.59
N VAL A 144 -10.62 1.72 -1.42
CA VAL A 144 -9.97 2.86 -2.09
C VAL A 144 -8.51 2.96 -1.68
N SER A 145 -8.20 2.80 -0.38
CA SER A 145 -6.83 2.76 0.11
C SER A 145 -6.02 1.62 -0.52
N GLY A 146 -6.61 0.43 -0.65
CA GLY A 146 -5.97 -0.71 -1.33
C GLY A 146 -5.64 -0.42 -2.79
N VAL A 147 -6.57 0.16 -3.55
CA VAL A 147 -6.36 0.56 -4.95
C VAL A 147 -5.27 1.63 -5.05
N LEU A 148 -5.31 2.66 -4.21
CA LEU A 148 -4.29 3.71 -4.19
C LEU A 148 -2.90 3.16 -3.86
N SER A 149 -2.80 2.22 -2.91
CA SER A 149 -1.54 1.54 -2.58
C SER A 149 -1.00 0.74 -3.78
N TRP A 150 -1.87 0.08 -4.55
CA TRP A 150 -1.47 -0.63 -5.77
C TRP A 150 -0.97 0.34 -6.85
N VAL A 151 -1.68 1.43 -7.09
CA VAL A 151 -1.24 2.46 -8.04
C VAL A 151 0.13 3.00 -7.62
N SER A 152 0.33 3.31 -6.34
CA SER A 152 1.60 3.76 -5.79
C SER A 152 2.72 2.74 -6.00
N GLY A 153 2.50 1.47 -5.67
CA GLY A 153 3.48 0.40 -5.83
C GLY A 153 3.86 0.16 -7.29
N LEU A 154 2.86 0.10 -8.20
CA LEU A 154 3.10 -0.11 -9.62
C LEU A 154 3.85 1.06 -10.27
N THR A 155 3.54 2.32 -9.91
CA THR A 155 4.26 3.49 -10.42
C THR A 155 5.70 3.55 -9.90
N SER A 156 5.95 3.15 -8.64
CA SER A 156 7.32 3.01 -8.11
C SER A 156 8.11 1.94 -8.86
N LEU A 157 7.53 0.74 -9.04
CA LEU A 157 8.17 -0.34 -9.79
C LEU A 157 8.45 0.07 -11.24
N ALA A 158 7.54 0.77 -11.90
CA ALA A 158 7.72 1.25 -13.26
C ALA A 158 8.87 2.25 -13.34
N ALA A 159 8.96 3.22 -12.40
CA ALA A 159 10.02 4.21 -12.36
C ALA A 159 11.41 3.57 -12.25
N VAL A 160 11.56 2.67 -11.27
CA VAL A 160 12.85 2.00 -11.02
C VAL A 160 13.22 1.07 -12.19
N SER A 161 12.25 0.32 -12.72
CA SER A 161 12.48 -0.60 -13.84
C SER A 161 12.83 0.14 -15.14
N LEU A 162 12.28 1.34 -15.35
CA LEU A 162 12.62 2.19 -16.49
C LEU A 162 14.10 2.61 -16.45
N VAL A 163 14.54 3.15 -15.31
CA VAL A 163 15.95 3.55 -15.14
C VAL A 163 16.87 2.33 -15.25
N ALA A 164 16.48 1.20 -14.64
CA ALA A 164 17.23 -0.03 -14.73
C ALA A 164 17.39 -0.50 -16.19
N TYR A 165 16.31 -0.48 -16.94
CA TYR A 165 16.33 -0.89 -18.35
C TYR A 165 17.27 -0.01 -19.19
N VAL A 166 17.15 1.31 -19.06
CA VAL A 166 18.00 2.26 -19.79
C VAL A 166 19.47 2.08 -19.42
N THR A 167 19.76 1.92 -18.11
CA THR A 167 21.13 1.69 -17.62
C THR A 167 21.74 0.42 -18.22
N VAL A 168 20.96 -0.68 -18.35
CA VAL A 168 21.45 -1.92 -18.99
C VAL A 168 21.71 -1.71 -20.48
N VAL A 169 20.81 -1.02 -21.17
CA VAL A 169 20.97 -0.76 -22.60
C VAL A 169 22.22 0.10 -22.87
N GLU A 170 22.42 1.15 -22.06
CA GLU A 170 23.62 2.02 -22.13
C GLU A 170 24.90 1.24 -21.80
N PHE A 171 24.85 0.32 -20.84
CA PHE A 171 26.01 -0.50 -20.44
C PHE A 171 26.49 -1.42 -21.57
N TRP A 172 25.57 -2.02 -22.34
CA TRP A 172 25.88 -2.95 -23.42
C TRP A 172 25.94 -2.30 -24.80
N ASP A 173 25.97 -0.96 -24.90
CA ASP A 173 26.12 -0.29 -26.19
C ASP A 173 27.55 -0.49 -26.75
N GLU A 174 27.64 -1.25 -27.82
CA GLU A 174 28.89 -1.57 -28.51
C GLU A 174 29.54 -0.37 -29.21
N ASN A 175 28.81 0.73 -29.41
CA ASN A 175 29.33 1.95 -30.02
C ASN A 175 30.15 2.81 -29.04
N LEU A 176 30.09 2.54 -27.76
CA LEU A 176 30.88 3.24 -26.75
C LEU A 176 32.27 2.58 -26.63
N PRO A 177 33.37 3.35 -26.75
CA PRO A 177 34.72 2.84 -26.51
C PRO A 177 34.88 2.29 -25.10
N ASP A 178 35.66 1.22 -24.92
CA ASP A 178 35.91 0.58 -23.60
C ASP A 178 36.61 1.51 -22.58
N VAL A 179 37.14 2.62 -23.05
CA VAL A 179 37.81 3.64 -22.20
C VAL A 179 36.81 4.56 -21.48
N VAL A 180 35.53 4.56 -21.89
CA VAL A 180 34.50 5.43 -21.29
C VAL A 180 33.89 4.70 -20.08
N PRO A 181 33.94 5.33 -18.86
CA PRO A 181 33.33 4.73 -17.68
C PRO A 181 31.82 4.52 -17.89
N ARG A 182 31.34 3.35 -17.52
CA ARG A 182 29.93 2.95 -17.70
C ARG A 182 29.15 3.08 -16.40
N TRP A 183 27.88 3.49 -16.52
CA TRP A 183 26.99 3.58 -15.37
C TRP A 183 26.47 2.19 -14.98
N GLU A 184 26.50 1.89 -13.69
CA GLU A 184 25.97 0.68 -13.08
C GLU A 184 24.79 0.96 -12.15
N TYR A 185 24.13 -0.08 -11.70
CA TYR A 185 23.02 0.04 -10.75
C TYR A 185 23.51 0.55 -9.40
N GLY A 186 22.84 1.59 -8.90
CA GLY A 186 23.02 2.04 -7.54
C GLY A 186 22.13 1.28 -6.54
N GLU A 187 22.47 1.36 -5.27
CA GLU A 187 21.76 0.69 -4.18
C GLU A 187 20.30 1.16 -4.03
N ALA A 188 20.01 2.41 -4.40
CA ALA A 188 18.66 2.97 -4.36
C ALA A 188 17.67 2.23 -5.26
N MET A 189 18.11 1.60 -6.34
CA MET A 189 17.21 0.81 -7.21
C MET A 189 16.66 -0.40 -6.49
N PHE A 190 17.48 -1.12 -5.72
CA PHE A 190 17.02 -2.27 -4.95
C PHE A 190 15.99 -1.84 -3.89
N SER A 191 16.26 -0.74 -3.18
CA SER A 191 15.30 -0.19 -2.21
C SER A 191 13.98 0.23 -2.88
N GLY A 192 14.03 0.74 -4.13
CA GLY A 192 12.87 1.09 -4.92
C GLY A 192 12.00 -0.11 -5.32
N TRP A 193 12.60 -1.23 -5.72
CA TRP A 193 11.86 -2.46 -5.98
C TRP A 193 11.20 -3.01 -4.71
N PHE A 194 11.92 -3.05 -3.59
CA PHE A 194 11.33 -3.48 -2.31
C PHE A 194 10.19 -2.57 -1.87
N SER A 195 10.34 -1.24 -2.01
CA SER A 195 9.28 -0.30 -1.65
C SER A 195 8.01 -0.51 -2.47
N GLY A 196 8.16 -0.68 -3.79
CA GLY A 196 7.03 -0.96 -4.68
C GLY A 196 6.33 -2.27 -4.34
N LEU A 197 7.09 -3.34 -4.04
CA LEU A 197 6.54 -4.63 -3.59
C LEU A 197 5.78 -4.49 -2.25
N PHE A 198 6.32 -3.77 -1.27
CA PHE A 198 5.64 -3.55 0.01
C PHE A 198 4.32 -2.80 -0.18
N LEU A 199 4.26 -1.80 -1.07
CA LEU A 199 3.02 -1.07 -1.37
C LEU A 199 1.98 -1.96 -2.04
N VAL A 200 2.37 -2.84 -2.97
CA VAL A 200 1.46 -3.81 -3.60
C VAL A 200 0.97 -4.84 -2.60
N ILE A 201 1.85 -5.37 -1.74
CA ILE A 201 1.48 -6.31 -0.67
C ILE A 201 0.53 -5.62 0.32
N GLY A 202 0.83 -4.40 0.78
CA GLY A 202 -0.02 -3.62 1.67
C GLY A 202 -1.42 -3.40 1.08
N GLY A 203 -1.50 -3.02 -0.21
CA GLY A 203 -2.76 -2.91 -0.94
C GLY A 203 -3.54 -4.22 -1.00
N SER A 204 -2.87 -5.34 -1.24
CA SER A 204 -3.48 -6.68 -1.26
C SER A 204 -4.03 -7.08 0.11
N LEU A 205 -3.31 -6.76 1.18
CA LEU A 205 -3.77 -7.00 2.55
C LEU A 205 -5.04 -6.23 2.91
N PHE A 206 -5.23 -5.00 2.39
CA PHE A 206 -6.50 -4.27 2.55
C PHE A 206 -7.67 -5.02 1.90
N PHE A 207 -7.49 -5.55 0.70
CA PHE A 207 -8.55 -6.35 0.04
C PHE A 207 -8.86 -7.63 0.82
N VAL A 208 -7.85 -8.34 1.29
CA VAL A 208 -8.04 -9.54 2.11
C VAL A 208 -8.80 -9.21 3.40
N ALA A 209 -8.43 -8.12 4.09
CA ALA A 209 -9.12 -7.70 5.32
C ALA A 209 -10.61 -7.40 5.06
N VAL A 210 -10.93 -6.73 3.95
CA VAL A 210 -12.31 -6.45 3.54
C VAL A 210 -13.07 -7.74 3.21
N CYS A 211 -12.47 -8.66 2.45
CA CYS A 211 -13.10 -9.94 2.11
C CYS A 211 -13.39 -10.80 3.36
N MET A 212 -12.48 -10.82 4.32
CA MET A 212 -12.68 -11.55 5.59
C MET A 212 -13.83 -10.96 6.41
N ALA A 213 -13.93 -9.62 6.47
CA ALA A 213 -15.02 -8.94 7.17
C ALA A 213 -16.40 -9.21 6.52
N ASP A 214 -16.47 -9.33 5.18
CA ASP A 214 -17.69 -9.66 4.47
C ASP A 214 -18.17 -11.08 4.73
N TYR A 215 -17.24 -12.03 4.69
CA TYR A 215 -17.53 -13.42 4.96
C TYR A 215 -18.16 -13.63 6.34
N ASP A 216 -17.69 -12.88 7.34
CA ASP A 216 -18.22 -12.92 8.70
C ASP A 216 -19.65 -12.36 8.78
N VAL A 217 -19.90 -11.23 8.12
CA VAL A 217 -21.25 -10.63 8.06
C VAL A 217 -22.26 -11.59 7.39
N GLU A 218 -21.88 -12.22 6.28
CA GLU A 218 -22.75 -13.15 5.56
C GLU A 218 -23.08 -14.38 6.40
N GLN A 219 -22.11 -14.94 7.11
CA GLN A 219 -22.34 -16.05 8.04
C GLN A 219 -23.26 -15.67 9.21
N THR A 220 -23.09 -14.47 9.76
CA THR A 220 -23.91 -13.96 10.86
C THR A 220 -25.36 -13.78 10.41
N VAL A 221 -25.58 -13.21 9.22
CA VAL A 221 -26.92 -13.04 8.62
C VAL A 221 -27.59 -14.37 8.31
N ALA A 222 -26.83 -15.36 7.79
CA ALA A 222 -27.37 -16.70 7.48
C ALA A 222 -27.80 -17.49 8.74
N ARG A 223 -27.23 -17.13 9.91
CA ARG A 223 -27.57 -17.80 11.20
C ARG A 223 -28.69 -17.14 11.97
N LEU A 224 -29.11 -15.92 11.61
CA LEU A 224 -30.28 -15.31 12.22
C LEU A 224 -31.51 -16.20 11.92
N PRO A 225 -32.19 -16.78 12.96
CA PRO A 225 -33.40 -17.52 12.70
C PRO A 225 -34.36 -16.57 12.00
N ASN A 226 -35.04 -17.10 10.95
CA ASN A 226 -36.12 -16.41 10.25
C ASN A 226 -37.17 -15.99 11.29
N THR A 227 -36.99 -14.85 11.88
CA THR A 227 -38.04 -14.20 12.67
C THR A 227 -39.14 -13.87 11.64
N PRO A 228 -40.36 -14.43 11.77
CA PRO A 228 -41.42 -14.07 10.85
C PRO A 228 -41.55 -12.57 10.85
N GLN A 229 -41.44 -11.94 9.68
CA GLN A 229 -41.71 -10.52 9.53
C GLN A 229 -43.11 -10.26 10.07
N GLU A 230 -43.19 -9.70 11.26
CA GLU A 230 -44.44 -9.21 11.80
C GLU A 230 -44.91 -8.12 10.82
N LYS A 231 -45.93 -8.51 10.00
CA LYS A 231 -46.59 -7.60 9.07
C LYS A 231 -46.98 -6.35 9.87
N PRO A 232 -46.64 -5.13 9.41
CA PRO A 232 -47.04 -3.94 10.11
C PRO A 232 -48.58 -3.97 10.23
N ARG A 233 -49.04 -4.07 11.47
CA ARG A 233 -50.43 -4.04 11.86
C ARG A 233 -51.01 -2.73 11.29
N ARG A 234 -51.86 -2.84 10.22
CA ARG A 234 -52.63 -1.70 9.75
C ARG A 234 -53.42 -1.16 10.93
N GLN A 235 -53.02 -0.02 11.44
CA GLN A 235 -53.83 0.72 12.35
C GLN A 235 -55.05 1.18 11.55
N HIS A 236 -56.18 0.55 11.83
CA HIS A 236 -57.49 1.01 11.42
C HIS A 236 -57.77 2.34 12.15
N TYR A 237 -57.53 3.44 11.48
CA TYR A 237 -58.01 4.73 11.94
C TYR A 237 -59.57 4.69 11.84
N LEU A 238 -60.19 4.59 12.99
CA LEU A 238 -61.63 4.85 13.16
C LEU A 238 -61.86 6.31 12.79
N LYS A 239 -62.49 6.51 11.66
CA LYS A 239 -63.02 7.78 11.21
C LYS A 239 -64.19 8.17 12.15
N THR A 240 -63.92 8.98 13.15
CA THR A 240 -64.98 9.58 13.97
C THR A 240 -65.55 10.74 13.16
N GLU A 241 -66.72 10.50 12.57
CA GLU A 241 -67.57 11.57 12.08
C GLU A 241 -68.13 12.30 13.29
N VAL A 242 -67.91 13.60 13.37
CA VAL A 242 -68.60 14.51 14.28
C VAL A 242 -69.57 15.33 13.42
N LEU A 243 -70.84 15.17 13.80
CA LEU A 243 -72.00 16.03 13.38
C LEU A 243 -71.81 17.47 13.82
#